data_73e63f6e1ed1c843238d5b1dacd72bdd
#
_entry.id   73e63f6e1ed1c843238d5b1dacd72bdd
#
_cell.length_a   1.000
_cell.length_b   1.000
_cell.length_c   1.000
_cell.angle_alpha   90.00
_cell.angle_beta   90.00
_cell.angle_gamma   90.00
#
_symmetry.space_group_name_H-M   'P 1'
#
loop_
_entity.id
_entity.type
_entity.pdbx_description
1 polymer ?
#
loop_
_entity_poly.entity_id
_entity_poly.type
_entity_poly.pdbx_seq_one_letter_code
_entity_poly.pdbx_strand_id
1 'polypeptide(L)'
;MKKFWEKLPKPFFCLAPMADVTDAAFRSMFAKYGKPDVTWTEFVSADGLVSEGRKVLKYDLIYSELERPIIVQLFSSHPAKMREAACYVALLGFDGIDINMGCPDKSVEKQGAGAAMMKDQNKAREIIQAVKDGIKDSKKKNVSISVKTRIGYSKNQISEWIPFLLSQDIDALTIHARTRKEMSLVPARWEHVKEVVEIRNRMGLKTKIIGNGDVRDLKHGMELAKETGCDGVMIGRAVFGNPWIFKKSSREINSKFSRVLGRGRTRGQTSSKILINSTPTTEQKLKVMLEHTKLYEKILGKVKNFAVMKKHYKAYVNGFDGAKELRVKLMETHSYKEVEKVVKEFLKNH
;
A
#
# COMPACT_ATOMS: atom_id res chain seq x y z
N MET A 1 13.10 -8.67 -20.47
CA MET A 1 11.63 -8.60 -20.26
C MET A 1 11.33 -7.30 -19.51
N LYS A 2 10.26 -6.59 -19.91
CA LYS A 2 9.86 -5.33 -19.26
C LYS A 2 9.32 -5.62 -17.86
N LYS A 3 9.78 -4.84 -16.86
CA LYS A 3 9.23 -4.92 -15.50
C LYS A 3 7.76 -4.46 -15.49
N PHE A 4 6.96 -4.91 -14.54
CA PHE A 4 5.51 -4.63 -14.51
C PHE A 4 5.18 -3.13 -14.49
N TRP A 5 6.06 -2.26 -13.98
CA TRP A 5 5.90 -0.80 -13.95
C TRP A 5 5.60 -0.16 -15.30
N GLU A 6 6.12 -0.74 -16.38
CA GLU A 6 5.93 -0.20 -17.74
C GLU A 6 4.53 -0.49 -18.30
N LYS A 7 3.80 -1.43 -17.70
CA LYS A 7 2.45 -1.83 -18.10
C LYS A 7 1.36 -1.07 -17.36
N LEU A 8 1.73 -0.30 -16.32
CA LEU A 8 0.78 0.41 -15.49
C LEU A 8 0.22 1.65 -16.21
N PRO A 9 -1.03 2.06 -15.93
CA PRO A 9 -1.57 3.33 -16.39
C PRO A 9 -0.81 4.50 -15.76
N LYS A 10 -0.98 5.71 -16.28
CA LYS A 10 -0.47 6.93 -15.64
C LYS A 10 -1.62 7.89 -15.41
N PRO A 11 -1.90 8.30 -14.16
CA PRO A 11 -1.32 7.75 -12.94
C PRO A 11 -1.87 6.35 -12.62
N PHE A 12 -1.06 5.54 -11.93
CA PHE A 12 -1.51 4.32 -11.27
C PHE A 12 -1.76 4.56 -9.78
N PHE A 13 -2.56 3.69 -9.16
CA PHE A 13 -2.91 3.80 -7.75
C PHE A 13 -2.42 2.60 -6.94
N CYS A 14 -1.86 2.90 -5.76
CA CYS A 14 -1.25 1.91 -4.89
C CYS A 14 -1.88 1.88 -3.51
N LEU A 15 -1.98 0.69 -2.92
CA LEU A 15 -2.27 0.52 -1.50
C LEU A 15 -0.98 0.69 -0.69
N ALA A 16 -0.98 1.59 0.30
CA ALA A 16 0.19 1.85 1.14
C ALA A 16 0.48 0.69 2.10
N PRO A 17 1.76 0.38 2.38
CA PRO A 17 2.15 -0.52 3.46
C PRO A 17 1.83 0.12 4.83
N MET A 18 1.05 -0.57 5.67
CA MET A 18 0.66 -0.10 7.00
C MET A 18 0.69 -1.28 7.99
N ALA A 19 1.53 -1.19 9.02
CA ALA A 19 1.66 -2.23 10.04
C ALA A 19 0.33 -2.52 10.75
N ASP A 20 0.06 -3.78 10.98
CA ASP A 20 -1.19 -4.31 11.54
C ASP A 20 -2.47 -3.85 10.81
N VAL A 21 -2.37 -3.44 9.56
CA VAL A 21 -3.50 -2.98 8.75
C VAL A 21 -3.55 -3.70 7.42
N THR A 22 -2.47 -3.63 6.63
CA THR A 22 -2.43 -4.20 5.28
C THR A 22 -1.96 -5.65 5.29
N ASP A 23 -2.49 -6.44 6.24
CA ASP A 23 -2.31 -7.88 6.31
C ASP A 23 -3.00 -8.62 5.13
N ALA A 24 -2.79 -9.92 5.03
CA ALA A 24 -3.30 -10.73 3.93
C ALA A 24 -4.84 -10.70 3.85
N ALA A 25 -5.55 -10.68 4.98
CA ALA A 25 -7.01 -10.61 4.98
C ALA A 25 -7.51 -9.27 4.47
N PHE A 26 -6.92 -8.17 4.93
CA PHE A 26 -7.25 -6.82 4.47
C PHE A 26 -6.98 -6.64 2.98
N ARG A 27 -5.80 -7.04 2.49
CA ARG A 27 -5.45 -6.94 1.06
C ARG A 27 -6.38 -7.76 0.17
N SER A 28 -6.83 -8.93 0.65
CA SER A 28 -7.80 -9.76 -0.07
C SER A 28 -9.15 -9.04 -0.27
N MET A 29 -9.59 -8.20 0.68
CA MET A 29 -10.81 -7.39 0.50
C MET A 29 -10.64 -6.42 -0.66
N PHE A 30 -9.48 -5.78 -0.78
CA PHE A 30 -9.20 -4.87 -1.90
C PHE A 30 -9.09 -5.63 -3.23
N ALA A 31 -8.40 -6.76 -3.26
CA ALA A 31 -8.31 -7.58 -4.46
C ALA A 31 -9.69 -7.97 -5.01
N LYS A 32 -10.68 -8.17 -4.11
CA LYS A 32 -12.04 -8.56 -4.47
C LYS A 32 -12.95 -7.37 -4.83
N TYR A 33 -12.94 -6.29 -4.05
CA TYR A 33 -13.94 -5.22 -4.12
C TYR A 33 -13.49 -3.98 -4.89
N GLY A 34 -12.20 -3.69 -4.89
CA GLY A 34 -11.63 -2.54 -5.57
C GLY A 34 -10.11 -2.66 -5.62
N LYS A 35 -9.60 -3.40 -6.61
CA LYS A 35 -8.19 -3.73 -6.72
C LYS A 35 -7.35 -2.50 -7.06
N PRO A 36 -6.28 -2.18 -6.26
CA PRO A 36 -5.28 -1.20 -6.65
C PRO A 36 -4.46 -1.70 -7.84
N ASP A 37 -3.81 -0.77 -8.57
CA ASP A 37 -2.92 -1.15 -9.66
C ASP A 37 -1.64 -1.86 -9.16
N VAL A 38 -1.19 -1.57 -7.92
CA VAL A 38 -0.08 -2.25 -7.23
C VAL A 38 -0.40 -2.36 -5.74
N THR A 39 -0.09 -3.52 -5.16
CA THR A 39 -0.32 -3.81 -3.75
C THR A 39 1.00 -3.92 -2.99
N TRP A 40 1.06 -3.45 -1.74
CA TRP A 40 2.17 -3.67 -0.80
C TRP A 40 1.73 -4.52 0.37
N THR A 41 2.64 -5.37 0.87
CA THR A 41 2.47 -6.02 2.18
C THR A 41 2.63 -5.01 3.30
N GLU A 42 2.42 -5.43 4.54
CA GLU A 42 2.97 -4.74 5.71
C GLU A 42 4.50 -4.70 5.59
N PHE A 43 5.17 -3.79 6.33
CA PHE A 43 6.63 -3.83 6.39
C PHE A 43 7.13 -4.89 7.37
N VAL A 44 8.08 -5.69 6.94
CA VAL A 44 8.57 -6.87 7.66
C VAL A 44 10.06 -6.70 7.99
N SER A 45 10.46 -7.09 9.21
CA SER A 45 11.87 -7.08 9.61
C SER A 45 12.66 -8.13 8.83
N ALA A 46 13.67 -7.69 8.07
CA ALA A 46 14.58 -8.60 7.40
C ALA A 46 15.39 -9.43 8.41
N ASP A 47 15.81 -8.82 9.53
CA ASP A 47 16.50 -9.51 10.63
C ASP A 47 15.65 -10.61 11.25
N GLY A 48 14.35 -10.34 11.42
CA GLY A 48 13.40 -11.33 11.92
C GLY A 48 13.16 -12.47 10.93
N LEU A 49 13.10 -12.17 9.61
CA LEU A 49 12.89 -13.20 8.58
C LEU A 49 14.07 -14.17 8.44
N VAL A 50 15.28 -13.76 8.81
CA VAL A 50 16.48 -14.62 8.75
C VAL A 50 16.89 -15.16 10.11
N SER A 51 15.92 -15.21 11.03
CA SER A 51 16.07 -15.74 12.38
C SER A 51 14.89 -16.67 12.73
N GLU A 52 14.83 -17.16 13.98
CA GLU A 52 13.68 -17.92 14.50
C GLU A 52 12.35 -17.14 14.37
N GLY A 53 12.40 -15.82 14.30
CA GLY A 53 11.24 -14.95 14.06
C GLY A 53 10.50 -15.25 12.75
N ARG A 54 11.15 -15.91 11.80
CA ARG A 54 10.51 -16.36 10.53
C ARG A 54 9.26 -17.19 10.76
N LYS A 55 9.23 -17.99 11.83
CA LYS A 55 8.09 -18.85 12.17
C LYS A 55 6.78 -18.05 12.30
N VAL A 56 6.88 -16.80 12.76
CA VAL A 56 5.75 -15.88 12.91
C VAL A 56 5.64 -14.93 11.71
N LEU A 57 6.74 -14.31 11.31
CA LEU A 57 6.75 -13.28 10.26
C LEU A 57 6.38 -13.80 8.85
N LYS A 58 6.50 -15.10 8.60
CA LYS A 58 6.03 -15.71 7.34
C LYS A 58 4.55 -15.46 7.05
N TYR A 59 3.74 -15.21 8.08
CA TYR A 59 2.31 -14.92 7.92
C TYR A 59 2.06 -13.51 7.35
N ASP A 60 3.00 -12.57 7.54
CA ASP A 60 2.94 -11.25 6.92
C ASP A 60 3.29 -11.29 5.42
N LEU A 61 3.88 -12.41 4.97
CA LEU A 61 4.25 -12.66 3.57
C LEU A 61 3.18 -13.44 2.77
N ILE A 62 2.06 -13.82 3.40
CA ILE A 62 0.96 -14.49 2.71
C ILE A 62 0.32 -13.53 1.71
N TYR A 63 0.13 -13.97 0.47
CA TYR A 63 -0.61 -13.24 -0.55
C TYR A 63 -1.34 -14.19 -1.50
N SER A 64 -2.24 -13.65 -2.31
CA SER A 64 -2.95 -14.36 -3.37
C SER A 64 -2.57 -13.79 -4.75
N GLU A 65 -2.70 -14.60 -5.80
CA GLU A 65 -2.46 -14.17 -7.18
C GLU A 65 -3.36 -12.98 -7.61
N LEU A 66 -4.51 -12.82 -6.98
CA LEU A 66 -5.42 -11.70 -7.23
C LEU A 66 -4.83 -10.34 -6.81
N GLU A 67 -3.85 -10.34 -5.90
CA GLU A 67 -3.21 -9.12 -5.40
C GLU A 67 -2.10 -8.59 -6.33
N ARG A 68 -1.66 -9.38 -7.34
CA ARG A 68 -0.55 -9.00 -8.23
C ARG A 68 -0.87 -7.78 -9.11
N PRO A 69 0.11 -6.91 -9.36
CA PRO A 69 1.49 -6.93 -8.85
C PRO A 69 1.54 -6.68 -7.34
N ILE A 70 2.29 -7.52 -6.62
CA ILE A 70 2.46 -7.38 -5.17
C ILE A 70 3.93 -7.20 -4.79
N ILE A 71 4.19 -6.21 -3.96
CA ILE A 71 5.51 -5.83 -3.49
C ILE A 71 5.60 -6.11 -1.99
N VAL A 72 6.65 -6.82 -1.56
CA VAL A 72 6.96 -6.98 -0.14
C VAL A 72 7.79 -5.80 0.34
N GLN A 73 7.42 -5.19 1.46
CA GLN A 73 8.23 -4.13 2.07
C GLN A 73 9.07 -4.69 3.22
N LEU A 74 10.40 -4.47 3.13
CA LEU A 74 11.37 -4.89 4.13
C LEU A 74 12.02 -3.69 4.84
N PHE A 75 12.48 -3.90 6.07
CA PHE A 75 13.34 -2.96 6.76
C PHE A 75 14.46 -3.70 7.52
N SER A 76 15.64 -3.11 7.53
CA SER A 76 16.81 -3.53 8.33
C SER A 76 17.88 -2.44 8.24
N SER A 77 18.82 -2.43 9.17
CA SER A 77 20.08 -1.69 9.09
C SER A 77 21.29 -2.60 8.86
N HIS A 78 21.08 -3.92 8.72
CA HIS A 78 22.12 -4.93 8.56
C HIS A 78 22.15 -5.45 7.11
N PRO A 79 23.14 -5.08 6.28
CA PRO A 79 23.19 -5.48 4.87
C PRO A 79 23.16 -6.99 4.66
N ALA A 80 23.91 -7.77 5.45
CA ALA A 80 23.92 -9.22 5.34
C ALA A 80 22.51 -9.84 5.54
N LYS A 81 21.79 -9.37 6.57
CA LYS A 81 20.42 -9.82 6.86
C LYS A 81 19.45 -9.40 5.76
N MET A 82 19.59 -8.16 5.26
CA MET A 82 18.77 -7.66 4.15
C MET A 82 18.97 -8.49 2.87
N ARG A 83 20.22 -8.87 2.54
CA ARG A 83 20.56 -9.72 1.38
C ARG A 83 19.88 -11.08 1.49
N GLU A 84 20.02 -11.75 2.63
CA GLU A 84 19.41 -13.06 2.86
C GLU A 84 17.87 -13.00 2.80
N ALA A 85 17.25 -11.99 3.45
CA ALA A 85 15.81 -11.78 3.41
C ALA A 85 15.32 -11.46 1.99
N ALA A 86 16.06 -10.62 1.24
CA ALA A 86 15.72 -10.31 -0.16
C ALA A 86 15.77 -11.54 -1.06
N CYS A 87 16.77 -12.41 -0.89
CA CYS A 87 16.83 -13.70 -1.58
C CYS A 87 15.61 -14.56 -1.24
N TYR A 88 15.29 -14.67 0.05
CA TYR A 88 14.16 -15.47 0.53
C TYR A 88 12.81 -15.00 -0.07
N VAL A 89 12.51 -13.70 0.02
CA VAL A 89 11.23 -13.18 -0.48
C VAL A 89 11.16 -13.19 -2.02
N ALA A 90 12.27 -13.05 -2.72
CA ALA A 90 12.32 -13.22 -4.16
C ALA A 90 11.97 -14.66 -4.57
N LEU A 91 12.43 -15.67 -3.81
CA LEU A 91 12.08 -17.07 -4.02
C LEU A 91 10.59 -17.34 -3.79
N LEU A 92 9.92 -16.61 -2.87
CA LEU A 92 8.48 -16.68 -2.65
C LEU A 92 7.66 -16.11 -3.82
N GLY A 93 8.30 -15.44 -4.79
CA GLY A 93 7.66 -15.02 -6.03
C GLY A 93 6.95 -13.66 -5.97
N PHE A 94 7.36 -12.76 -5.08
CA PHE A 94 6.92 -11.35 -5.10
C PHE A 94 7.35 -10.65 -6.38
N ASP A 95 6.54 -9.73 -6.90
CA ASP A 95 6.84 -8.95 -8.11
C ASP A 95 7.88 -7.86 -7.85
N GLY A 96 8.09 -7.48 -6.58
CA GLY A 96 9.09 -6.52 -6.17
C GLY A 96 9.39 -6.54 -4.69
N ILE A 97 10.51 -5.91 -4.33
CA ILE A 97 10.96 -5.66 -2.95
C ILE A 97 11.05 -4.16 -2.77
N ASP A 98 10.38 -3.65 -1.74
CA ASP A 98 10.41 -2.25 -1.35
C ASP A 98 11.21 -2.10 -0.06
N ILE A 99 12.02 -1.06 0.02
CA ILE A 99 12.84 -0.78 1.19
C ILE A 99 12.20 0.36 1.97
N ASN A 100 11.87 0.09 3.23
CA ASN A 100 11.31 1.10 4.12
C ASN A 100 12.42 2.04 4.63
N MET A 101 12.41 3.28 4.13
CA MET A 101 13.28 4.38 4.57
C MET A 101 12.48 5.59 5.06
N GLY A 102 11.27 5.35 5.59
CA GLY A 102 10.39 6.44 6.00
C GLY A 102 9.52 6.19 7.24
N CYS A 103 9.53 4.96 7.80
CA CYS A 103 8.78 4.63 9.01
C CYS A 103 9.34 5.41 10.22
N PRO A 104 8.50 6.18 10.93
CA PRO A 104 8.92 6.95 12.08
C PRO A 104 8.76 6.19 13.40
N ASP A 105 8.44 4.90 13.35
CA ASP A 105 8.25 4.06 14.53
C ASP A 105 9.56 3.97 15.32
N LYS A 106 9.47 4.22 16.64
CA LYS A 106 10.64 4.26 17.53
C LYS A 106 11.38 2.92 17.59
N SER A 107 10.67 1.80 17.48
CA SER A 107 11.28 0.47 17.53
C SER A 107 12.11 0.18 16.27
N VAL A 108 11.63 0.64 15.12
CA VAL A 108 12.33 0.56 13.83
C VAL A 108 13.53 1.50 13.80
N GLU A 109 13.36 2.76 14.26
CA GLU A 109 14.45 3.75 14.29
C GLU A 109 15.58 3.40 15.26
N LYS A 110 15.27 2.77 16.42
CA LYS A 110 16.29 2.30 17.35
C LYS A 110 17.21 1.24 16.74
N GLN A 111 16.74 0.51 15.74
CA GLN A 111 17.52 -0.46 14.98
C GLN A 111 18.33 0.20 13.85
N GLY A 112 18.30 1.53 13.71
CA GLY A 112 18.93 2.25 12.60
C GLY A 112 18.21 2.13 11.25
N ALA A 113 17.00 1.56 11.23
CA ALA A 113 16.20 1.32 10.02
C ALA A 113 15.08 2.38 9.84
N GLY A 114 14.26 2.21 8.81
CA GLY A 114 13.14 3.11 8.54
C GLY A 114 13.61 4.55 8.28
N ALA A 115 12.99 5.52 8.95
CA ALA A 115 13.35 6.93 8.76
C ALA A 115 14.79 7.27 9.20
N ALA A 116 15.41 6.49 10.09
CA ALA A 116 16.78 6.70 10.51
C ALA A 116 17.79 6.60 9.34
N MET A 117 17.45 5.86 8.27
CA MET A 117 18.27 5.76 7.05
C MET A 117 18.54 7.10 6.37
N MET A 118 17.66 8.09 6.55
CA MET A 118 17.86 9.43 5.98
C MET A 118 19.04 10.19 6.59
N LYS A 119 19.62 9.69 7.68
CA LYS A 119 20.78 10.29 8.36
C LYS A 119 22.12 9.73 7.84
N ASP A 120 22.10 8.61 7.10
CA ASP A 120 23.30 7.91 6.66
C ASP A 120 23.12 7.34 5.24
N GLN A 121 23.56 8.12 4.25
CA GLN A 121 23.48 7.72 2.85
C GLN A 121 24.37 6.50 2.53
N ASN A 122 25.47 6.30 3.24
CA ASN A 122 26.34 5.13 3.03
C ASN A 122 25.62 3.86 3.47
N LYS A 123 24.99 3.88 4.65
CA LYS A 123 24.16 2.77 5.12
C LYS A 123 22.99 2.50 4.18
N ALA A 124 22.31 3.53 3.71
CA ALA A 124 21.21 3.39 2.76
C ALA A 124 21.68 2.74 1.44
N ARG A 125 22.87 3.11 0.93
CA ARG A 125 23.49 2.49 -0.25
C ARG A 125 23.80 1.01 -0.02
N GLU A 126 24.40 0.67 1.11
CA GLU A 126 24.70 -0.73 1.48
C GLU A 126 23.43 -1.58 1.52
N ILE A 127 22.33 -1.07 2.09
CA ILE A 127 21.06 -1.77 2.16
C ILE A 127 20.42 -1.96 0.77
N ILE A 128 20.44 -0.93 -0.08
CA ILE A 128 19.93 -1.05 -1.47
C ILE A 128 20.76 -2.08 -2.24
N GLN A 129 22.08 -2.03 -2.11
CA GLN A 129 22.98 -2.99 -2.76
C GLN A 129 22.73 -4.42 -2.25
N ALA A 130 22.54 -4.59 -0.96
CA ALA A 130 22.21 -5.90 -0.36
C ALA A 130 20.92 -6.50 -0.93
N VAL A 131 19.89 -5.69 -1.18
CA VAL A 131 18.66 -6.16 -1.86
C VAL A 131 18.95 -6.60 -3.29
N LYS A 132 19.75 -5.84 -4.05
CA LYS A 132 20.17 -6.23 -5.41
C LYS A 132 20.90 -7.56 -5.42
N ASP A 133 21.83 -7.73 -4.50
CA ASP A 133 22.62 -8.95 -4.36
C ASP A 133 21.74 -10.14 -3.97
N GLY A 134 20.83 -9.96 -3.04
CA GLY A 134 19.87 -11.00 -2.64
C GLY A 134 18.94 -11.44 -3.77
N ILE A 135 18.45 -10.51 -4.59
CA ILE A 135 17.68 -10.83 -5.80
C ILE A 135 18.54 -11.64 -6.79
N LYS A 136 19.81 -11.23 -6.99
CA LYS A 136 20.75 -11.96 -7.85
C LYS A 136 20.99 -13.39 -7.34
N ASP A 137 21.20 -13.57 -6.03
CA ASP A 137 21.40 -14.87 -5.40
C ASP A 137 20.19 -15.79 -5.59
N SER A 138 18.97 -15.25 -5.57
CA SER A 138 17.75 -16.00 -5.81
C SER A 138 17.61 -16.53 -7.25
N LYS A 139 18.41 -16.04 -8.18
CA LYS A 139 18.31 -16.31 -9.64
C LYS A 139 16.96 -15.93 -10.24
N LYS A 140 16.08 -15.26 -9.51
CA LYS A 140 14.80 -14.79 -10.03
C LYS A 140 15.02 -13.55 -10.91
N LYS A 141 14.35 -13.55 -12.06
CA LYS A 141 14.36 -12.43 -13.00
C LYS A 141 13.15 -11.52 -12.78
N ASN A 142 13.31 -10.24 -13.11
CA ASN A 142 12.24 -9.24 -13.10
C ASN A 142 11.66 -8.88 -11.72
N VAL A 143 12.33 -9.18 -10.62
CA VAL A 143 11.97 -8.66 -9.31
C VAL A 143 12.34 -7.16 -9.28
N SER A 144 11.35 -6.32 -9.01
CA SER A 144 11.52 -4.87 -8.96
C SER A 144 12.10 -4.43 -7.62
N ILE A 145 12.84 -3.31 -7.63
CA ILE A 145 13.35 -2.68 -6.40
C ILE A 145 12.74 -1.29 -6.28
N SER A 146 12.13 -1.01 -5.14
CA SER A 146 11.61 0.32 -4.82
C SER A 146 12.04 0.77 -3.43
N VAL A 147 11.94 2.07 -3.18
CA VAL A 147 12.17 2.66 -1.87
C VAL A 147 10.98 3.51 -1.49
N LYS A 148 10.52 3.40 -0.24
CA LYS A 148 9.53 4.31 0.32
C LYS A 148 10.17 5.17 1.41
N THR A 149 10.16 6.49 1.21
CA THR A 149 10.80 7.46 2.09
C THR A 149 9.93 8.67 2.38
N ARG A 150 10.50 9.65 3.08
CA ARG A 150 9.93 10.96 3.35
C ARG A 150 10.81 12.05 2.74
N ILE A 151 10.35 13.31 2.80
CA ILE A 151 11.09 14.47 2.27
C ILE A 151 12.31 14.86 3.14
N GLY A 152 12.55 14.19 4.23
CA GLY A 152 13.67 14.38 5.14
C GLY A 152 13.37 13.92 6.55
N TYR A 153 14.39 13.94 7.41
CA TYR A 153 14.27 13.51 8.81
C TYR A 153 13.69 14.61 9.70
N SER A 154 14.47 15.63 10.02
CA SER A 154 14.06 16.77 10.86
C SER A 154 13.61 17.98 10.04
N LYS A 155 14.21 18.18 8.87
CA LYS A 155 13.97 19.25 7.91
C LYS A 155 13.82 18.67 6.51
N ASN A 156 13.40 19.48 5.54
CA ASN A 156 13.43 19.09 4.13
C ASN A 156 14.90 18.83 3.69
N GLN A 157 15.14 17.67 3.09
CA GLN A 157 16.43 17.18 2.60
C GLN A 157 16.31 16.72 1.14
N ILE A 158 15.30 17.14 0.40
CA ILE A 158 15.03 16.67 -0.97
C ILE A 158 16.25 16.90 -1.87
N SER A 159 16.90 18.05 -1.75
CA SER A 159 18.06 18.42 -2.61
C SER A 159 19.26 17.47 -2.52
N GLU A 160 19.40 16.76 -1.41
CA GLU A 160 20.51 15.85 -1.14
C GLU A 160 20.05 14.39 -1.19
N TRP A 161 18.93 14.10 -0.51
CA TRP A 161 18.45 12.75 -0.31
C TRP A 161 17.85 12.10 -1.58
N ILE A 162 17.10 12.88 -2.35
CA ILE A 162 16.42 12.36 -3.54
C ILE A 162 17.40 12.07 -4.70
N PRO A 163 18.32 12.96 -5.09
CA PRO A 163 19.31 12.62 -6.09
C PRO A 163 20.16 11.40 -5.72
N PHE A 164 20.52 11.29 -4.43
CA PHE A 164 21.23 10.10 -3.92
C PHE A 164 20.41 8.82 -4.14
N LEU A 165 19.13 8.78 -3.73
CA LEU A 165 18.27 7.59 -3.93
C LEU A 165 18.08 7.26 -5.42
N LEU A 166 17.84 8.27 -6.24
CA LEU A 166 17.65 8.09 -7.68
C LEU A 166 18.89 7.57 -8.39
N SER A 167 20.11 7.91 -7.90
CA SER A 167 21.36 7.38 -8.44
C SER A 167 21.60 5.90 -8.09
N GLN A 168 20.77 5.31 -7.23
CA GLN A 168 20.91 3.91 -6.82
C GLN A 168 20.24 2.91 -7.78
N ASP A 169 19.83 3.31 -8.98
CA ASP A 169 19.19 2.43 -9.98
C ASP A 169 18.02 1.61 -9.39
N ILE A 170 17.06 2.31 -8.82
CA ILE A 170 15.80 1.77 -8.31
C ILE A 170 14.67 1.99 -9.33
N ASP A 171 13.69 1.08 -9.36
CA ASP A 171 12.59 1.13 -10.31
C ASP A 171 11.50 2.14 -9.94
N ALA A 172 11.26 2.31 -8.63
CA ALA A 172 10.28 3.25 -8.13
C ALA A 172 10.70 3.88 -6.79
N LEU A 173 10.25 5.11 -6.58
CA LEU A 173 10.49 5.89 -5.37
C LEU A 173 9.17 6.47 -4.87
N THR A 174 8.72 6.05 -3.69
CA THR A 174 7.52 6.58 -3.03
C THR A 174 7.90 7.65 -2.03
N ILE A 175 7.32 8.85 -2.18
CA ILE A 175 7.58 10.00 -1.33
C ILE A 175 6.36 10.28 -0.45
N HIS A 176 6.49 10.09 0.85
CA HIS A 176 5.55 10.66 1.79
C HIS A 176 5.87 12.16 1.96
N ALA A 177 4.96 13.02 1.54
CA ALA A 177 5.16 14.47 1.43
C ALA A 177 5.21 15.21 2.78
N ARG A 178 5.94 14.65 3.73
CA ARG A 178 6.25 15.16 5.09
C ARG A 178 7.63 14.72 5.53
N THR A 179 8.23 15.48 6.45
CA THR A 179 9.42 15.00 7.17
C THR A 179 9.05 13.93 8.21
N ARG A 180 10.06 13.23 8.72
CA ARG A 180 9.86 12.29 9.85
C ARG A 180 9.39 13.03 11.10
N LYS A 181 9.97 14.19 11.41
CA LYS A 181 9.62 14.99 12.61
C LYS A 181 8.16 15.42 12.61
N GLU A 182 7.62 15.75 11.45
CA GLU A 182 6.22 16.16 11.29
C GLU A 182 5.21 15.01 11.45
N MET A 183 5.63 13.79 11.32
CA MET A 183 4.76 12.61 11.43
C MET A 183 3.54 12.69 10.47
N SER A 184 2.35 12.97 11.02
CA SER A 184 1.10 13.28 10.31
C SER A 184 0.38 14.47 10.93
N LEU A 185 1.11 15.34 11.64
CA LEU A 185 0.57 16.47 12.39
C LEU A 185 0.34 17.72 11.54
N VAL A 186 0.94 17.79 10.37
CA VAL A 186 0.78 18.88 9.39
C VAL A 186 0.20 18.33 8.09
N PRO A 187 -0.37 19.16 7.20
CA PRO A 187 -0.78 18.71 5.85
C PRO A 187 0.39 18.17 5.03
N ALA A 188 0.13 17.20 4.17
CA ALA A 188 1.10 16.71 3.20
C ALA A 188 1.35 17.77 2.11
N ARG A 189 2.61 18.09 1.85
CA ARG A 189 3.04 19.14 0.92
C ARG A 189 3.38 18.55 -0.43
N TRP A 190 2.39 18.45 -1.30
CA TRP A 190 2.51 17.81 -2.61
C TRP A 190 3.38 18.58 -3.61
N GLU A 191 3.66 19.86 -3.38
CA GLU A 191 4.69 20.62 -4.09
C GLU A 191 6.07 19.95 -4.03
N HIS A 192 6.39 19.27 -2.93
CA HIS A 192 7.62 18.50 -2.81
C HIS A 192 7.60 17.20 -3.65
N VAL A 193 6.43 16.63 -3.94
CA VAL A 193 6.35 15.52 -4.90
C VAL A 193 6.66 16.02 -6.31
N LYS A 194 6.17 17.22 -6.68
CA LYS A 194 6.50 17.88 -7.94
C LYS A 194 8.00 18.14 -8.06
N GLU A 195 8.63 18.68 -7.01
CA GLU A 195 10.07 18.90 -6.94
C GLU A 195 10.86 17.60 -7.20
N VAL A 196 10.45 16.48 -6.59
CA VAL A 196 11.06 15.16 -6.82
C VAL A 196 10.92 14.70 -8.28
N VAL A 197 9.76 14.92 -8.90
CA VAL A 197 9.55 14.62 -10.33
C VAL A 197 10.49 15.44 -11.21
N GLU A 198 10.67 16.72 -10.91
CA GLU A 198 11.56 17.62 -11.63
C GLU A 198 13.04 17.19 -11.49
N ILE A 199 13.46 16.78 -10.28
CA ILE A 199 14.81 16.23 -10.06
C ILE A 199 15.03 14.98 -10.91
N ARG A 200 14.10 14.00 -10.86
CA ARG A 200 14.17 12.80 -11.66
C ARG A 200 14.30 13.10 -13.16
N ASN A 201 13.50 14.07 -13.65
CA ASN A 201 13.53 14.46 -15.06
C ASN A 201 14.84 15.13 -15.46
N ARG A 202 15.41 16.01 -14.64
CA ARG A 202 16.73 16.62 -14.86
C ARG A 202 17.85 15.60 -14.89
N MET A 203 17.74 14.53 -14.09
CA MET A 203 18.70 13.42 -14.11
C MET A 203 18.50 12.47 -15.30
N GLY A 204 17.49 12.66 -16.14
CA GLY A 204 17.21 11.79 -17.30
C GLY A 204 16.76 10.38 -16.93
N LEU A 205 16.28 10.15 -15.68
CA LEU A 205 15.97 8.83 -15.17
C LEU A 205 14.52 8.42 -15.45
N LYS A 206 14.28 7.10 -15.47
CA LYS A 206 12.94 6.50 -15.71
C LYS A 206 12.28 5.97 -14.44
N THR A 207 12.90 6.15 -13.29
CA THR A 207 12.38 5.74 -11.97
C THR A 207 10.97 6.28 -11.79
N LYS A 208 10.02 5.43 -11.41
CA LYS A 208 8.63 5.84 -11.18
C LYS A 208 8.54 6.62 -9.87
N ILE A 209 7.99 7.82 -9.92
CA ILE A 209 7.73 8.64 -8.73
C ILE A 209 6.28 8.44 -8.28
N ILE A 210 6.12 8.04 -7.01
CA ILE A 210 4.82 7.77 -6.39
C ILE A 210 4.62 8.76 -5.24
N GLY A 211 3.59 9.62 -5.36
CA GLY A 211 3.23 10.55 -4.30
C GLY A 211 2.38 9.87 -3.21
N ASN A 212 2.62 10.25 -1.95
CA ASN A 212 1.87 9.73 -0.80
C ASN A 212 1.65 10.83 0.26
N GLY A 213 0.51 10.81 0.91
CA GLY A 213 0.09 11.70 1.99
C GLY A 213 -1.26 12.36 1.73
N ASP A 214 -2.19 12.24 2.66
CA ASP A 214 -3.53 12.87 2.70
C ASP A 214 -4.41 12.69 1.46
N VAL A 215 -4.17 11.66 0.66
CA VAL A 215 -5.03 11.32 -0.48
C VAL A 215 -6.36 10.80 0.05
N ARG A 216 -7.47 11.44 -0.34
CA ARG A 216 -8.82 11.17 0.16
C ARG A 216 -9.55 10.08 -0.64
N ASP A 217 -9.40 10.11 -1.95
CA ASP A 217 -10.06 9.23 -2.91
C ASP A 217 -9.31 9.24 -4.26
N LEU A 218 -9.81 8.48 -5.24
CA LEU A 218 -9.21 8.42 -6.58
C LEU A 218 -9.27 9.77 -7.31
N LYS A 219 -10.36 10.54 -7.16
CA LYS A 219 -10.51 11.84 -7.82
C LYS A 219 -9.45 12.81 -7.32
N HIS A 220 -9.33 12.95 -6.01
CA HIS A 220 -8.28 13.77 -5.40
C HIS A 220 -6.88 13.28 -5.79
N GLY A 221 -6.65 11.97 -5.82
CA GLY A 221 -5.38 11.41 -6.30
C GLY A 221 -5.07 11.73 -7.76
N MET A 222 -6.08 11.76 -8.65
CA MET A 222 -5.93 12.19 -10.05
C MET A 222 -5.56 13.67 -10.17
N GLU A 223 -6.18 14.54 -9.36
CA GLU A 223 -5.87 15.97 -9.28
C GLU A 223 -4.42 16.18 -8.86
N LEU A 224 -3.99 15.57 -7.77
CA LEU A 224 -2.61 15.63 -7.27
C LEU A 224 -1.58 15.09 -8.27
N ALA A 225 -1.90 14.00 -8.97
CA ALA A 225 -1.02 13.47 -10.01
C ALA A 225 -0.90 14.39 -11.22
N LYS A 226 -1.98 15.08 -11.59
CA LYS A 226 -1.98 16.08 -12.67
C LYS A 226 -1.13 17.29 -12.31
N GLU A 227 -1.24 17.79 -11.06
CA GLU A 227 -0.51 18.96 -10.58
C GLU A 227 1.00 18.69 -10.44
N THR A 228 1.36 17.50 -9.99
CA THR A 228 2.77 17.15 -9.71
C THR A 228 3.49 16.45 -10.86
N GLY A 229 2.74 15.85 -11.78
CA GLY A 229 3.30 15.02 -12.86
C GLY A 229 3.82 13.65 -12.38
N CYS A 230 3.56 13.24 -11.14
CA CYS A 230 4.00 11.94 -10.63
C CYS A 230 3.38 10.77 -11.43
N ASP A 231 4.06 9.62 -11.39
CA ASP A 231 3.65 8.44 -12.16
C ASP A 231 2.55 7.65 -11.46
N GLY A 232 2.52 7.70 -10.13
CA GLY A 232 1.53 7.00 -9.32
C GLY A 232 1.18 7.74 -8.03
N VAL A 233 0.07 7.31 -7.42
CA VAL A 233 -0.45 7.85 -6.15
C VAL A 233 -0.69 6.70 -5.18
N MET A 234 -0.09 6.79 -4.00
CA MET A 234 -0.24 5.79 -2.94
C MET A 234 -1.24 6.27 -1.89
N ILE A 235 -2.28 5.46 -1.66
CA ILE A 235 -3.35 5.76 -0.71
C ILE A 235 -3.13 4.97 0.58
N GLY A 236 -3.12 5.68 1.71
CA GLY A 236 -3.03 5.11 3.06
C GLY A 236 -4.37 5.18 3.79
N ARG A 237 -4.49 6.06 4.77
CA ARG A 237 -5.63 6.13 5.72
C ARG A 237 -7.03 6.13 5.11
N ALA A 238 -7.21 6.66 3.92
CA ALA A 238 -8.51 6.70 3.24
C ALA A 238 -9.07 5.31 2.85
N VAL A 239 -8.26 4.26 2.89
CA VAL A 239 -8.69 2.89 2.59
C VAL A 239 -9.46 2.24 3.74
N PHE A 240 -9.38 2.77 4.98
CA PHE A 240 -10.04 2.17 6.13
C PHE A 240 -11.57 2.13 5.95
N GLY A 241 -12.14 0.93 6.10
CA GLY A 241 -13.59 0.71 5.95
C GLY A 241 -14.12 0.88 4.52
N ASN A 242 -13.25 1.11 3.54
CA ASN A 242 -13.63 1.35 2.14
C ASN A 242 -12.83 0.50 1.15
N PRO A 243 -13.07 -0.80 1.06
CA PRO A 243 -12.37 -1.67 0.10
C PRO A 243 -12.72 -1.39 -1.36
N TRP A 244 -13.70 -0.53 -1.63
CA TRP A 244 -14.10 -0.12 -2.99
C TRP A 244 -13.33 1.10 -3.49
N ILE A 245 -12.47 1.73 -2.68
CA ILE A 245 -11.82 3.01 -3.00
C ILE A 245 -11.08 3.00 -4.33
N PHE A 246 -10.49 1.87 -4.74
CA PHE A 246 -9.77 1.73 -6.02
C PHE A 246 -10.68 1.29 -7.18
N LYS A 247 -11.99 1.14 -6.96
CA LYS A 247 -12.93 0.76 -8.01
C LYS A 247 -13.07 1.89 -9.04
N LYS A 248 -12.55 1.66 -10.25
CA LYS A 248 -12.64 2.62 -11.37
C LYS A 248 -14.08 2.64 -11.88
N SER A 249 -14.61 3.84 -12.17
CA SER A 249 -15.94 3.97 -12.77
C SER A 249 -15.95 3.45 -14.20
N SER A 250 -17.08 2.88 -14.63
CA SER A 250 -17.27 2.41 -16.02
C SER A 250 -17.03 3.51 -17.06
N ARG A 251 -17.19 4.79 -16.71
CA ARG A 251 -16.89 5.94 -17.58
C ARG A 251 -15.40 6.11 -17.84
N GLU A 252 -14.54 5.82 -16.87
CA GLU A 252 -13.08 5.91 -17.03
C GLU A 252 -12.53 4.76 -17.90
N ILE A 253 -13.18 3.59 -17.84
CA ILE A 253 -12.84 2.44 -18.69
C ILE A 253 -13.17 2.76 -20.16
N ASN A 254 -14.36 3.31 -20.42
CA ASN A 254 -14.80 3.65 -21.78
C ASN A 254 -14.00 4.79 -22.43
N SER A 255 -13.53 5.79 -21.67
CA SER A 255 -12.69 6.87 -22.20
C SER A 255 -11.31 6.40 -22.67
N LYS A 256 -10.77 5.34 -22.04
CA LYS A 256 -9.50 4.71 -22.49
C LYS A 256 -9.71 3.81 -23.72
N PHE A 257 -10.82 3.09 -23.81
CA PHE A 257 -11.16 2.27 -24.98
C PHE A 257 -11.44 3.11 -26.23
N SER A 258 -12.12 4.26 -26.10
CA SER A 258 -12.37 5.18 -27.21
C SER A 258 -11.12 5.84 -27.78
N ARG A 259 -10.04 5.96 -27.01
CA ARG A 259 -8.75 6.50 -27.50
C ARG A 259 -7.90 5.47 -28.23
N VAL A 260 -8.13 4.19 -27.99
CA VAL A 260 -7.37 3.08 -28.61
C VAL A 260 -8.03 2.61 -29.91
N LEU A 261 -9.35 2.72 -30.03
CA LEU A 261 -10.11 2.39 -31.23
C LEU A 261 -10.54 3.69 -31.94
N GLY A 262 -9.65 4.21 -32.78
CA GLY A 262 -9.96 5.38 -33.63
C GLY A 262 -11.31 5.29 -34.26
N ARG A 263 -12.16 6.32 -34.07
CA ARG A 263 -13.43 6.70 -34.71
C ARG A 263 -14.05 5.69 -35.68
N GLY A 264 -14.99 4.92 -35.17
CA GLY A 264 -16.01 4.23 -36.00
C GLY A 264 -17.35 4.35 -35.29
N ARG A 265 -18.24 5.21 -35.76
CA ARG A 265 -19.63 5.27 -35.32
C ARG A 265 -20.36 4.04 -35.83
N THR A 266 -20.79 3.16 -34.92
CA THR A 266 -21.93 2.26 -35.18
C THR A 266 -23.06 2.59 -34.22
N ARG A 267 -24.19 2.96 -34.79
CA ARG A 267 -25.49 3.19 -34.17
C ARG A 267 -26.09 1.82 -33.78
N GLY A 268 -26.54 1.69 -32.56
CA GLY A 268 -27.51 0.67 -32.15
C GLY A 268 -26.91 -0.46 -31.33
N GLN A 269 -26.97 -0.30 -29.98
CA GLN A 269 -27.32 -1.38 -29.08
C GLN A 269 -27.62 -0.82 -27.68
N THR A 270 -28.80 -1.17 -27.20
CA THR A 270 -29.42 -1.14 -25.89
C THR A 270 -28.58 -0.66 -24.69
N SER A 271 -29.14 0.38 -24.07
CA SER A 271 -28.75 0.94 -22.77
C SER A 271 -28.74 -0.12 -21.68
N SER A 272 -27.60 -0.75 -21.41
CA SER A 272 -27.35 -1.37 -20.11
C SER A 272 -27.16 -0.24 -19.09
N LYS A 273 -28.05 -0.17 -18.11
CA LYS A 273 -28.03 0.78 -16.98
C LYS A 273 -26.61 0.91 -16.43
N ILE A 274 -26.02 2.10 -16.62
CA ILE A 274 -24.78 2.50 -16.00
C ILE A 274 -25.03 2.53 -14.49
N LEU A 275 -24.52 1.54 -13.77
CA LEU A 275 -24.43 1.60 -12.32
C LEU A 275 -23.50 2.77 -11.97
N ILE A 276 -24.09 3.92 -11.70
CA ILE A 276 -23.43 5.01 -10.98
C ILE A 276 -22.90 4.38 -9.70
N ASN A 277 -21.66 4.64 -9.32
CA ASN A 277 -21.09 4.19 -8.05
C ASN A 277 -21.95 4.72 -6.91
N SER A 278 -22.96 3.94 -6.52
CA SER A 278 -23.74 4.21 -5.32
C SER A 278 -22.83 4.00 -4.12
N THR A 279 -22.84 4.94 -3.20
CA THR A 279 -22.21 4.78 -1.88
C THR A 279 -22.67 3.44 -1.31
N PRO A 280 -21.78 2.57 -0.82
CA PRO A 280 -22.17 1.27 -0.28
C PRO A 280 -23.21 1.44 0.84
N THR A 281 -24.27 0.64 0.80
CA THR A 281 -25.29 0.65 1.87
C THR A 281 -24.68 0.18 3.18
N THR A 282 -25.33 0.48 4.31
CA THR A 282 -24.95 -0.02 5.64
C THR A 282 -24.84 -1.54 5.63
N GLU A 283 -25.82 -2.22 5.06
CA GLU A 283 -25.82 -3.68 4.95
C GLU A 283 -24.61 -4.20 4.17
N GLN A 284 -24.28 -3.57 3.04
CA GLN A 284 -23.10 -3.93 2.24
C GLN A 284 -21.79 -3.74 3.02
N LYS A 285 -21.65 -2.63 3.75
CA LYS A 285 -20.47 -2.37 4.61
C LYS A 285 -20.34 -3.44 5.70
N LEU A 286 -21.44 -3.78 6.37
CA LEU A 286 -21.45 -4.77 7.44
C LEU A 286 -21.18 -6.19 6.90
N LYS A 287 -21.72 -6.57 5.74
CA LYS A 287 -21.41 -7.86 5.08
C LYS A 287 -19.92 -7.96 4.75
N VAL A 288 -19.31 -6.90 4.21
CA VAL A 288 -17.88 -6.88 3.91
C VAL A 288 -17.04 -6.91 5.17
N MET A 289 -17.44 -6.24 6.24
CA MET A 289 -16.81 -6.32 7.55
C MET A 289 -16.82 -7.75 8.10
N LEU A 290 -17.94 -8.46 7.99
CA LEU A 290 -18.05 -9.88 8.40
C LEU A 290 -17.12 -10.77 7.56
N GLU A 291 -17.06 -10.57 6.25
CA GLU A 291 -16.17 -11.32 5.38
C GLU A 291 -14.70 -11.09 5.74
N HIS A 292 -14.31 -9.82 5.97
CA HIS A 292 -12.97 -9.46 6.42
C HIS A 292 -12.62 -10.14 7.75
N THR A 293 -13.53 -10.07 8.74
CA THR A 293 -13.33 -10.69 10.05
C THR A 293 -13.15 -12.21 9.94
N LYS A 294 -14.00 -12.88 9.15
CA LYS A 294 -13.93 -14.33 8.92
C LYS A 294 -12.60 -14.71 8.26
N LEU A 295 -12.17 -13.94 7.28
CA LEU A 295 -10.92 -14.20 6.58
C LEU A 295 -9.70 -13.95 7.48
N TYR A 296 -9.72 -12.89 8.29
CA TYR A 296 -8.70 -12.60 9.28
C TYR A 296 -8.53 -13.77 10.26
N GLU A 297 -9.62 -14.23 10.88
CA GLU A 297 -9.60 -15.35 11.82
C GLU A 297 -9.05 -16.62 11.16
N LYS A 298 -9.46 -16.91 9.93
CA LYS A 298 -8.99 -18.06 9.15
C LYS A 298 -7.49 -18.02 8.87
N ILE A 299 -6.96 -16.87 8.43
CA ILE A 299 -5.56 -16.75 7.97
C ILE A 299 -4.63 -16.46 9.14
N LEU A 300 -5.02 -15.57 10.05
CA LEU A 300 -4.15 -14.94 11.04
C LEU A 300 -4.53 -15.25 12.49
N GLY A 301 -5.72 -15.78 12.74
CA GLY A 301 -6.25 -15.99 14.09
C GLY A 301 -5.41 -16.90 15.00
N LYS A 302 -4.53 -17.74 14.44
CA LYS A 302 -3.61 -18.57 15.21
C LYS A 302 -2.31 -17.84 15.60
N VAL A 303 -2.01 -16.70 15.00
CA VAL A 303 -0.71 -16.01 15.13
C VAL A 303 -0.83 -14.54 15.50
N LYS A 304 -1.94 -13.89 15.17
CA LYS A 304 -2.21 -12.50 15.53
C LYS A 304 -3.42 -12.42 16.45
N ASN A 305 -3.38 -11.47 17.39
CA ASN A 305 -4.48 -11.24 18.32
C ASN A 305 -5.72 -10.72 17.57
N PHE A 306 -6.89 -11.26 17.89
CA PHE A 306 -8.17 -10.84 17.30
C PHE A 306 -8.46 -9.33 17.49
N ALA A 307 -7.90 -8.72 18.55
CA ALA A 307 -8.04 -7.28 18.80
C ALA A 307 -7.55 -6.40 17.63
N VAL A 308 -6.71 -6.91 16.74
CA VAL A 308 -6.31 -6.21 15.50
C VAL A 308 -7.52 -5.83 14.65
N MET A 309 -8.57 -6.68 14.62
CA MET A 309 -9.80 -6.39 13.88
C MET A 309 -10.60 -5.21 14.43
N LYS A 310 -10.50 -4.91 15.71
CA LYS A 310 -11.30 -3.86 16.38
C LYS A 310 -11.09 -2.45 15.77
N LYS A 311 -9.86 -2.16 15.30
CA LYS A 311 -9.61 -0.89 14.59
C LYS A 311 -10.35 -0.79 13.25
N HIS A 312 -10.54 -1.93 12.57
CA HIS A 312 -11.29 -1.99 11.31
C HIS A 312 -12.79 -1.81 11.54
N TYR A 313 -13.35 -2.32 12.65
CA TYR A 313 -14.77 -2.13 12.98
C TYR A 313 -15.12 -0.65 13.09
N LYS A 314 -14.27 0.16 13.74
CA LYS A 314 -14.47 1.62 13.81
C LYS A 314 -14.59 2.25 12.42
N ALA A 315 -13.85 1.73 11.45
CA ALA A 315 -13.82 2.26 10.11
C ALA A 315 -15.00 1.80 9.23
N TYR A 316 -15.49 0.56 9.41
CA TYR A 316 -16.67 0.07 8.70
C TYR A 316 -17.98 0.63 9.27
N VAL A 317 -18.07 0.74 10.61
CA VAL A 317 -19.29 1.08 11.35
C VAL A 317 -19.30 2.58 11.63
N ASN A 318 -19.68 3.38 10.64
CA ASN A 318 -19.82 4.83 10.77
C ASN A 318 -20.83 5.38 9.73
N GLY A 319 -21.40 6.56 10.04
CA GLY A 319 -22.23 7.31 9.12
C GLY A 319 -23.65 6.75 8.93
N PHE A 320 -24.19 6.03 9.92
CA PHE A 320 -25.56 5.52 9.95
C PHE A 320 -26.08 5.45 11.39
N ASP A 321 -27.39 5.38 11.55
CA ASP A 321 -28.07 5.33 12.86
C ASP A 321 -27.71 4.05 13.61
N GLY A 322 -27.52 4.13 14.93
CA GLY A 322 -27.08 3.01 15.77
C GLY A 322 -25.61 2.60 15.63
N ALA A 323 -24.82 3.31 14.80
CA ALA A 323 -23.40 2.98 14.59
C ALA A 323 -22.57 3.06 15.87
N LYS A 324 -22.89 3.97 16.81
CA LYS A 324 -22.16 4.12 18.07
C LYS A 324 -22.37 2.89 18.96
N GLU A 325 -23.61 2.49 19.14
CA GLU A 325 -24.03 1.33 19.96
C GLU A 325 -23.48 0.03 19.38
N LEU A 326 -23.55 -0.12 18.05
CA LEU A 326 -22.97 -1.27 17.37
C LEU A 326 -21.46 -1.36 17.59
N ARG A 327 -20.72 -0.23 17.49
CA ARG A 327 -19.28 -0.23 17.77
C ARG A 327 -18.96 -0.68 19.20
N VAL A 328 -19.70 -0.20 20.20
CA VAL A 328 -19.49 -0.61 21.60
C VAL A 328 -19.57 -2.13 21.72
N LYS A 329 -20.66 -2.73 21.21
CA LYS A 329 -20.84 -4.19 21.23
C LYS A 329 -19.70 -4.93 20.48
N LEU A 330 -19.26 -4.43 19.32
CA LEU A 330 -18.19 -5.03 18.54
C LEU A 330 -16.82 -4.96 19.25
N MET A 331 -16.57 -3.94 20.08
CA MET A 331 -15.31 -3.86 20.85
C MET A 331 -15.20 -4.92 21.95
N GLU A 332 -16.30 -5.55 22.36
CA GLU A 332 -16.33 -6.63 23.36
C GLU A 332 -16.15 -8.02 22.73
N THR A 333 -16.21 -8.14 21.40
CA THR A 333 -16.10 -9.43 20.71
C THR A 333 -14.65 -9.95 20.63
N HIS A 334 -14.53 -11.28 20.60
CA HIS A 334 -13.24 -11.99 20.57
C HIS A 334 -13.14 -13.06 19.45
N SER A 335 -14.22 -13.23 18.67
CA SER A 335 -14.29 -14.22 17.59
C SER A 335 -15.22 -13.74 16.46
N TYR A 336 -15.02 -14.32 15.26
CA TYR A 336 -15.94 -14.09 14.13
C TYR A 336 -17.41 -14.41 14.48
N LYS A 337 -17.65 -15.51 15.21
CA LYS A 337 -18.99 -15.93 15.59
C LYS A 337 -19.73 -14.89 16.44
N GLU A 338 -19.01 -14.28 17.38
CA GLU A 338 -19.57 -13.20 18.22
C GLU A 338 -19.87 -11.95 17.38
N VAL A 339 -18.94 -11.55 16.49
CA VAL A 339 -19.16 -10.42 15.58
C VAL A 339 -20.36 -10.66 14.67
N GLU A 340 -20.48 -11.87 14.11
CA GLU A 340 -21.61 -12.25 13.26
C GLU A 340 -22.94 -12.17 14.01
N LYS A 341 -23.00 -12.65 15.25
CA LYS A 341 -24.19 -12.57 16.10
C LYS A 341 -24.61 -11.11 16.31
N VAL A 342 -23.68 -10.26 16.77
CA VAL A 342 -23.93 -8.83 17.02
C VAL A 342 -24.43 -8.11 15.76
N VAL A 343 -23.83 -8.37 14.60
CA VAL A 343 -24.25 -7.75 13.33
C VAL A 343 -25.62 -8.25 12.88
N LYS A 344 -25.92 -9.54 13.02
CA LYS A 344 -27.23 -10.10 12.67
C LYS A 344 -28.35 -9.52 13.54
N GLU A 345 -28.10 -9.35 14.84
CA GLU A 345 -29.05 -8.71 15.77
C GLU A 345 -29.27 -7.24 15.38
N PHE A 346 -28.22 -6.51 15.04
CA PHE A 346 -28.33 -5.13 14.59
C PHE A 346 -29.19 -5.01 13.32
N LEU A 347 -28.91 -5.83 12.29
CA LEU A 347 -29.63 -5.79 11.00
C LEU A 347 -31.11 -6.22 11.10
N LYS A 348 -31.52 -6.91 12.16
CA LYS A 348 -32.92 -7.25 12.39
C LYS A 348 -33.73 -6.09 12.97
N ASN A 349 -33.05 -5.17 13.65
CA ASN A 349 -33.68 -4.08 14.41
C ASN A 349 -33.60 -2.73 13.66
N HIS A 350 -32.93 -2.69 12.51
CA HIS A 350 -32.71 -1.50 11.66
C HIS A 350 -32.94 -1.83 10.19
#